data_1a232970852a4ebfa54542d57870fcb7
#
_entry.id   1a232970852a4ebfa54542d57870fcb7
#
_cell.length_a   1.000
_cell.length_b   1.000
_cell.length_c   1.000
_cell.angle_alpha   90.00
_cell.angle_beta   90.00
_cell.angle_gamma   90.00
#
_symmetry.space_group_name_H-M   'P 1'
#
loop_
_entity.id
_entity.type
_entity.pdbx_description
1 polymer ?
#
loop_
_entity_poly.entity_id
_entity_poly.type
_entity_poly.pdbx_seq_one_letter_code
_entity_poly.pdbx_strand_id
1 'polypeptide(L)'
;WIAWQSMERDGYESDENRLMIQNIQTGERRFLTQGMETNVDSYYWKNDNTLVFSTVWHATSMLYEINLHGERTCLTTGQYDYVPGGNIGDTYYCLRHSMREANEIFRFKQGEEAIQISHENDNIYSQIEMGTVVPRWQKTTDGKQMLTWIIYPPQFDPSKKYPTLLYRAGGP
;
A
#
# COMPACT_ATOMS: atom_id res chain seq x y z
N TRP A 1 -24.79 3.05 -6.59
CA TRP A 1 -23.77 2.07 -6.95
C TRP A 1 -23.43 1.17 -5.76
N ILE A 2 -23.07 -0.06 -6.05
CA ILE A 2 -22.42 -0.99 -5.10
C ILE A 2 -21.04 -1.33 -5.65
N ALA A 3 -20.09 -1.67 -4.75
CA ALA A 3 -18.74 -2.06 -5.10
C ALA A 3 -18.34 -3.33 -4.32
N TRP A 4 -17.54 -4.18 -4.94
CA TRP A 4 -16.94 -5.35 -4.31
C TRP A 4 -15.65 -5.74 -5.02
N GLN A 5 -14.82 -6.52 -4.35
CA GLN A 5 -13.63 -7.14 -4.94
C GLN A 5 -14.03 -8.40 -5.71
N SER A 6 -13.44 -8.58 -6.87
CA SER A 6 -13.73 -9.73 -7.74
C SER A 6 -12.52 -10.13 -8.56
N MET A 7 -12.25 -11.42 -8.59
CA MET A 7 -11.33 -12.04 -9.54
C MET A 7 -12.06 -12.36 -10.85
N GLU A 8 -11.34 -12.50 -11.94
CA GLU A 8 -11.92 -12.84 -13.24
C GLU A 8 -12.38 -14.32 -13.30
N ARG A 9 -11.61 -15.22 -12.70
CA ARG A 9 -11.91 -16.66 -12.63
C ARG A 9 -12.11 -17.08 -11.18
N ASP A 10 -13.19 -17.80 -10.93
CA ASP A 10 -13.51 -18.31 -9.60
C ASP A 10 -12.42 -19.27 -9.09
N GLY A 11 -11.91 -19.01 -7.88
CA GLY A 11 -10.91 -19.85 -7.22
C GLY A 11 -9.50 -19.83 -7.85
N TYR A 12 -9.21 -18.92 -8.79
CA TYR A 12 -7.90 -18.82 -9.41
C TYR A 12 -7.05 -17.73 -8.73
N GLU A 13 -6.27 -18.13 -7.74
CA GLU A 13 -5.53 -17.25 -6.83
C GLU A 13 -4.49 -16.32 -7.50
N SER A 14 -4.07 -16.62 -8.74
CA SER A 14 -3.16 -15.75 -9.49
C SER A 14 -3.86 -14.66 -10.32
N ASP A 15 -5.20 -14.64 -10.34
CA ASP A 15 -5.93 -13.52 -10.94
C ASP A 15 -5.92 -12.31 -10.00
N GLU A 16 -5.82 -11.12 -10.59
CA GLU A 16 -5.89 -9.89 -9.80
C GLU A 16 -7.27 -9.73 -9.16
N ASN A 17 -7.26 -9.37 -7.90
CA ASN A 17 -8.45 -8.97 -7.16
C ASN A 17 -8.79 -7.52 -7.50
N ARG A 18 -9.73 -7.33 -8.41
CA ARG A 18 -10.13 -6.03 -8.97
C ARG A 18 -11.35 -5.46 -8.26
N LEU A 19 -11.49 -4.15 -8.29
CA LEU A 19 -12.68 -3.47 -7.81
C LEU A 19 -13.76 -3.49 -8.90
N MET A 20 -14.85 -4.21 -8.62
CA MET A 20 -16.04 -4.27 -9.45
C MET A 20 -17.09 -3.29 -8.93
N ILE A 21 -17.80 -2.60 -9.82
CA ILE A 21 -18.95 -1.78 -9.47
C ILE A 21 -20.20 -2.20 -10.27
N GLN A 22 -21.37 -1.98 -9.66
CA GLN A 22 -22.65 -2.17 -10.31
C GLN A 22 -23.59 -1.01 -10.01
N ASN A 23 -24.20 -0.48 -11.06
CA ASN A 23 -25.33 0.44 -10.92
C ASN A 23 -26.56 -0.39 -10.54
N ILE A 24 -27.16 -0.14 -9.38
CA ILE A 24 -28.30 -0.91 -8.86
C ILE A 24 -29.61 -0.65 -9.62
N GLN A 25 -29.72 0.48 -10.32
CA GLN A 25 -30.91 0.83 -11.10
C GLN A 25 -30.89 0.24 -12.51
N THR A 26 -29.74 0.29 -13.18
CA THR A 26 -29.59 -0.18 -14.57
C THR A 26 -29.08 -1.62 -14.67
N GLY A 27 -28.45 -2.15 -13.60
CA GLY A 27 -27.79 -3.44 -13.61
C GLY A 27 -26.42 -3.45 -14.31
N GLU A 28 -25.96 -2.33 -14.85
CA GLU A 28 -24.66 -2.21 -15.50
C GLU A 28 -23.54 -2.58 -14.52
N ARG A 29 -22.62 -3.46 -14.97
CA ARG A 29 -21.45 -3.92 -14.20
C ARG A 29 -20.17 -3.66 -14.97
N ARG A 30 -19.10 -3.31 -14.25
CA ARG A 30 -17.76 -3.20 -14.83
C ARG A 30 -16.66 -3.25 -13.77
N PHE A 31 -15.48 -3.68 -14.17
CA PHE A 31 -14.28 -3.52 -13.36
C PHE A 31 -13.83 -2.06 -13.38
N LEU A 32 -13.80 -1.43 -12.21
CA LEU A 32 -13.36 -0.05 -12.07
C LEU A 32 -11.85 0.08 -12.18
N THR A 33 -11.11 -0.94 -11.70
CA THR A 33 -9.65 -1.01 -11.76
C THR A 33 -9.13 -1.82 -12.95
N GLN A 34 -9.88 -1.87 -14.06
CA GLN A 34 -9.44 -2.54 -15.29
C GLN A 34 -8.08 -2.02 -15.74
N GLY A 35 -7.17 -2.94 -16.12
CA GLY A 35 -5.82 -2.62 -16.60
C GLY A 35 -4.82 -2.22 -15.51
N MET A 36 -5.15 -2.40 -14.24
CA MET A 36 -4.15 -2.44 -13.17
C MET A 36 -3.54 -3.85 -13.10
N GLU A 37 -2.23 -3.92 -12.89
CA GLU A 37 -1.49 -5.18 -12.68
C GLU A 37 -1.25 -5.45 -11.20
N THR A 38 -2.17 -5.03 -10.34
CA THR A 38 -2.06 -5.15 -8.88
C THR A 38 -3.42 -5.42 -8.26
N ASN A 39 -3.42 -6.13 -7.13
CA ASN A 39 -4.62 -6.39 -6.35
C ASN A 39 -5.16 -5.13 -5.68
N VAL A 40 -6.46 -5.04 -5.55
CA VAL A 40 -7.11 -4.14 -4.59
C VAL A 40 -7.20 -4.92 -3.26
N ASP A 41 -6.55 -4.41 -2.21
CA ASP A 41 -6.50 -5.09 -0.90
C ASP A 41 -7.64 -4.68 0.01
N SER A 42 -7.95 -3.38 0.05
CA SER A 42 -9.07 -2.84 0.81
C SER A 42 -9.61 -1.58 0.15
N TYR A 43 -10.86 -1.24 0.43
CA TYR A 43 -11.50 -0.05 -0.15
C TYR A 43 -12.65 0.44 0.71
N TYR A 44 -13.05 1.71 0.48
CA TYR A 44 -14.28 2.29 1.02
C TYR A 44 -14.81 3.39 0.08
N TRP A 45 -16.09 3.73 0.21
CA TRP A 45 -16.67 4.87 -0.47
C TRP A 45 -16.32 6.17 0.24
N LYS A 46 -15.60 7.07 -0.43
CA LYS A 46 -15.34 8.44 0.05
C LYS A 46 -16.60 9.28 -0.02
N ASN A 47 -17.35 9.12 -1.10
CA ASN A 47 -18.64 9.76 -1.39
C ASN A 47 -19.36 8.95 -2.49
N ASP A 48 -20.53 9.43 -2.96
CA ASP A 48 -21.37 8.72 -3.94
C ASP A 48 -20.69 8.43 -5.30
N ASN A 49 -19.58 9.08 -5.61
CA ASN A 49 -18.90 9.00 -6.92
C ASN A 49 -17.44 8.57 -6.86
N THR A 50 -16.87 8.42 -5.67
CA THR A 50 -15.43 8.19 -5.49
C THR A 50 -15.18 7.14 -4.42
N LEU A 51 -14.31 6.19 -4.73
CA LEU A 51 -13.78 5.22 -3.77
C LEU A 51 -12.33 5.56 -3.43
N VAL A 52 -11.93 5.17 -2.24
CA VAL A 52 -10.52 5.08 -1.84
C VAL A 52 -10.17 3.60 -1.70
N PHE A 53 -9.03 3.20 -2.22
CA PHE A 53 -8.56 1.82 -2.11
C PHE A 53 -7.05 1.75 -1.86
N SER A 54 -6.62 0.63 -1.30
CA SER A 54 -5.20 0.29 -1.17
C SER A 54 -4.78 -0.75 -2.19
N THR A 55 -3.55 -0.63 -2.64
CA THR A 55 -2.90 -1.59 -3.53
C THR A 55 -1.40 -1.59 -3.29
N VAL A 56 -0.77 -2.74 -3.49
CA VAL A 56 0.69 -2.85 -3.36
C VAL A 56 1.37 -2.43 -4.67
N TRP A 57 2.28 -1.46 -4.57
CA TRP A 57 3.14 -1.05 -5.68
C TRP A 57 4.59 -0.94 -5.21
N HIS A 58 5.50 -1.61 -5.89
CA HIS A 58 6.92 -1.69 -5.51
C HIS A 58 7.15 -2.07 -4.04
N ALA A 59 6.39 -3.08 -3.58
CA ALA A 59 6.44 -3.61 -2.23
C ALA A 59 6.11 -2.59 -1.11
N THR A 60 5.27 -1.60 -1.42
CA THR A 60 4.64 -0.70 -0.47
C THR A 60 3.13 -0.64 -0.74
N SER A 61 2.32 -0.64 0.31
CA SER A 61 0.87 -0.49 0.20
C SER A 61 0.51 0.98 0.13
N MET A 62 -0.03 1.42 -0.99
CA MET A 62 -0.36 2.82 -1.28
C MET A 62 -1.86 3.04 -1.37
N LEU A 63 -2.32 4.24 -1.04
CA LEU A 63 -3.71 4.65 -1.18
C LEU A 63 -3.94 5.42 -2.48
N TYR A 64 -5.04 5.09 -3.13
CA TYR A 64 -5.53 5.75 -4.33
C TYR A 64 -6.98 6.17 -4.18
N GLU A 65 -7.34 7.28 -4.80
CA GLU A 65 -8.72 7.57 -5.17
C GLU A 65 -9.02 7.05 -6.57
N ILE A 66 -10.26 6.65 -6.76
CA ILE A 66 -10.80 6.30 -8.08
C ILE A 66 -12.25 6.77 -8.19
N ASN A 67 -12.56 7.51 -9.25
CA ASN A 67 -13.93 7.91 -9.51
C ASN A 67 -14.69 6.84 -10.32
N LEU A 68 -15.99 7.02 -10.50
CA LEU A 68 -16.82 6.10 -11.30
C LEU A 68 -16.42 6.00 -12.78
N HIS A 69 -15.59 6.89 -13.30
CA HIS A 69 -15.05 6.81 -14.67
C HIS A 69 -13.75 6.03 -14.77
N GLY A 70 -13.16 5.60 -13.62
CA GLY A 70 -11.90 4.88 -13.57
C GLY A 70 -10.66 5.78 -13.53
N GLU A 71 -10.85 7.10 -13.38
CA GLU A 71 -9.76 8.05 -13.22
C GLU A 71 -9.17 7.91 -11.80
N ARG A 72 -7.87 7.70 -11.72
CA ARG A 72 -7.16 7.37 -10.48
C ARG A 72 -6.17 8.44 -10.10
N THR A 73 -6.06 8.70 -8.80
CA THR A 73 -5.04 9.57 -8.23
C THR A 73 -4.39 8.90 -7.04
N CYS A 74 -3.06 8.82 -7.04
CA CYS A 74 -2.31 8.34 -5.88
C CYS A 74 -2.36 9.37 -4.77
N LEU A 75 -2.72 8.96 -3.56
CA LEU A 75 -2.89 9.83 -2.41
C LEU A 75 -1.67 9.87 -1.49
N THR A 76 -0.85 8.81 -1.52
CA THR A 76 0.25 8.62 -0.57
C THR A 76 1.58 8.44 -1.29
N THR A 77 2.67 8.73 -0.60
CA THR A 77 4.04 8.62 -1.09
C THR A 77 4.97 8.06 -0.01
N GLY A 78 6.21 7.76 -0.40
CA GLY A 78 7.24 7.28 0.52
C GLY A 78 7.29 5.76 0.62
N GLN A 79 8.12 5.26 1.55
CA GLN A 79 8.34 3.83 1.78
C GLN A 79 7.54 3.38 3.01
N TYR A 80 6.23 3.49 2.89
CA TYR A 80 5.28 3.16 3.95
C TYR A 80 4.19 2.25 3.41
N ASP A 81 3.61 1.48 4.30
CA ASP A 81 2.39 0.72 4.06
C ASP A 81 1.22 1.45 4.72
N TYR A 82 0.19 1.72 3.93
CA TYR A 82 -1.00 2.43 4.36
C TYR A 82 -2.21 1.51 4.32
N VAL A 83 -3.00 1.52 5.40
CA VAL A 83 -4.30 0.87 5.46
C VAL A 83 -5.36 1.97 5.56
N PRO A 84 -6.32 2.05 4.64
CA PRO A 84 -7.32 3.11 4.64
C PRO A 84 -8.28 2.96 5.83
N GLY A 85 -8.51 4.07 6.55
CA GLY A 85 -9.42 4.12 7.71
C GLY A 85 -10.71 4.90 7.45
N GLY A 86 -10.70 5.78 6.46
CA GLY A 86 -11.84 6.63 6.12
C GLY A 86 -11.46 8.08 5.84
N ASN A 87 -12.47 8.94 5.69
CA ASN A 87 -12.25 10.39 5.53
C ASN A 87 -13.34 11.21 6.25
N ILE A 88 -12.98 12.44 6.61
CA ILE A 88 -13.91 13.49 7.06
C ILE A 88 -13.69 14.68 6.15
N GLY A 89 -14.64 14.94 5.26
CA GLY A 89 -14.45 15.92 4.17
C GLY A 89 -13.25 15.52 3.31
N ASP A 90 -12.29 16.44 3.15
CA ASP A 90 -11.08 16.23 2.35
C ASP A 90 -9.89 15.70 3.17
N THR A 91 -10.09 15.38 4.43
CA THR A 91 -9.06 14.82 5.31
C THR A 91 -9.21 13.31 5.38
N TYR A 92 -8.15 12.60 4.99
CA TYR A 92 -8.06 11.13 5.07
C TYR A 92 -7.44 10.71 6.39
N TYR A 93 -7.88 9.55 6.87
CA TYR A 93 -7.33 8.88 8.04
C TYR A 93 -6.90 7.48 7.65
N CYS A 94 -5.76 7.05 8.13
CA CYS A 94 -5.19 5.75 7.81
C CYS A 94 -4.34 5.21 8.96
N LEU A 95 -4.13 3.91 8.98
CA LEU A 95 -2.96 3.34 9.65
C LEU A 95 -1.78 3.44 8.70
N ARG A 96 -0.62 3.77 9.24
CA ARG A 96 0.65 3.75 8.52
C ARG A 96 1.69 2.99 9.32
N HIS A 97 2.44 2.14 8.65
CA HIS A 97 3.61 1.47 9.20
C HIS A 97 4.72 1.35 8.15
N SER A 98 5.85 0.86 8.56
CA SER A 98 6.98 0.54 7.68
C SER A 98 7.81 -0.59 8.28
N MET A 99 8.90 -0.99 7.62
CA MET A 99 9.87 -1.92 8.21
C MET A 99 10.59 -1.35 9.44
N ARG A 100 10.38 -0.07 9.78
CA ARG A 100 11.01 0.62 10.92
C ARG A 100 10.00 1.15 11.94
N GLU A 101 8.73 1.17 11.60
CA GLU A 101 7.68 1.80 12.39
C GLU A 101 6.48 0.86 12.47
N ALA A 102 5.96 0.65 13.68
CA ALA A 102 4.70 -0.05 13.89
C ALA A 102 3.52 0.83 13.47
N ASN A 103 2.34 0.24 13.41
CA ASN A 103 1.11 0.95 13.06
C ASN A 103 0.84 2.12 14.02
N GLU A 104 0.67 3.30 13.43
CA GLU A 104 0.12 4.48 14.07
C GLU A 104 -0.98 5.09 13.18
N ILE A 105 -1.84 5.89 13.78
CA ILE A 105 -2.89 6.60 13.04
C ILE A 105 -2.30 7.89 12.48
N PHE A 106 -2.55 8.10 11.20
CA PHE A 106 -2.16 9.31 10.47
C PHE A 106 -3.37 9.97 9.85
N ARG A 107 -3.28 11.27 9.66
CA ARG A 107 -4.21 12.06 8.84
C ARG A 107 -3.44 12.85 7.79
N PHE A 108 -4.05 13.07 6.65
CA PHE A 108 -3.48 13.92 5.59
C PHE A 108 -4.57 14.46 4.66
N LYS A 109 -4.24 15.47 3.87
CA LYS A 109 -5.01 15.86 2.68
C LYS A 109 -4.21 15.51 1.44
N GLN A 110 -4.88 15.40 0.31
CA GLN A 110 -4.23 15.12 -0.96
C GLN A 110 -3.12 16.15 -1.24
N GLY A 111 -1.91 15.65 -1.54
CA GLY A 111 -0.73 16.47 -1.80
C GLY A 111 -0.02 17.03 -0.56
N GLU A 112 -0.51 16.74 0.64
CA GLU A 112 0.13 17.12 1.90
C GLU A 112 0.85 15.91 2.54
N GLU A 113 1.84 16.19 3.38
CA GLU A 113 2.47 15.15 4.20
C GLU A 113 1.50 14.62 5.25
N ALA A 114 1.60 13.33 5.53
CA ALA A 114 0.79 12.67 6.55
C ALA A 114 1.28 13.06 7.95
N ILE A 115 0.35 13.50 8.79
CA ILE A 115 0.58 13.92 10.19
C ILE A 115 0.17 12.76 11.11
N GLN A 116 1.10 12.31 11.93
CA GLN A 116 0.84 11.31 12.97
C GLN A 116 -0.08 11.92 14.05
N ILE A 117 -1.09 11.16 14.47
CA ILE A 117 -2.07 11.59 15.49
C ILE A 117 -2.22 10.60 16.65
N SER A 118 -1.68 9.38 16.54
CA SER A 118 -1.48 8.47 17.68
C SER A 118 0.01 8.29 17.96
N HIS A 119 0.37 7.94 19.20
CA HIS A 119 1.74 7.88 19.70
C HIS A 119 1.95 6.68 20.63
N GLU A 120 1.30 5.55 20.32
CA GLU A 120 1.29 4.37 21.16
C GLU A 120 2.66 3.70 21.24
N ASN A 121 3.48 3.85 20.19
CA ASN A 121 4.79 3.20 20.10
C ASN A 121 5.97 4.11 20.46
N ASP A 122 5.76 5.40 20.70
CA ASP A 122 6.84 6.39 20.95
C ASP A 122 7.72 5.99 22.14
N ASN A 123 7.12 5.48 23.23
CA ASN A 123 7.87 5.05 24.40
C ASN A 123 8.85 3.89 24.09
N ILE A 124 8.48 2.98 23.21
CA ILE A 124 9.34 1.88 22.77
C ILE A 124 10.45 2.42 21.87
N TYR A 125 10.11 3.22 20.88
CA TYR A 125 11.07 3.76 19.92
C TYR A 125 12.09 4.72 20.54
N SER A 126 11.71 5.41 21.62
CA SER A 126 12.68 6.23 22.38
C SER A 126 13.79 5.45 23.05
N GLN A 127 13.65 4.12 23.22
CA GLN A 127 14.58 3.24 23.90
C GLN A 127 15.40 2.36 22.96
N ILE A 128 15.11 2.36 21.66
CA ILE A 128 15.77 1.51 20.66
C ILE A 128 16.29 2.35 19.51
N GLU A 129 17.40 1.93 18.93
CA GLU A 129 17.94 2.49 17.71
C GLU A 129 17.57 1.59 16.53
N MET A 130 16.81 2.12 15.58
CA MET A 130 16.38 1.39 14.39
C MET A 130 17.44 1.44 13.29
N GLY A 131 17.60 0.35 12.56
CA GLY A 131 18.46 0.27 11.39
C GLY A 131 17.93 1.10 10.21
N THR A 132 18.68 1.15 9.13
CA THR A 132 18.29 1.84 7.88
C THR A 132 17.76 0.84 6.87
N VAL A 133 16.63 1.15 6.25
CA VAL A 133 16.03 0.32 5.19
C VAL A 133 16.24 1.01 3.84
N VAL A 134 16.78 0.28 2.86
CA VAL A 134 17.12 0.80 1.53
C VAL A 134 16.57 -0.11 0.45
N PRO A 135 15.78 0.39 -0.50
CA PRO A 135 15.38 -0.36 -1.68
C PRO A 135 16.58 -0.53 -2.63
N ARG A 136 16.69 -1.72 -3.19
CA ARG A 136 17.72 -2.03 -4.18
C ARG A 136 17.13 -2.76 -5.37
N TRP A 137 17.21 -2.15 -6.54
CA TRP A 137 16.86 -2.78 -7.79
C TRP A 137 18.04 -3.56 -8.37
N GLN A 138 17.79 -4.78 -8.77
CA GLN A 138 18.78 -5.68 -9.34
C GLN A 138 18.26 -6.29 -10.64
N LYS A 139 19.13 -6.39 -11.63
CA LYS A 139 18.81 -7.12 -12.86
C LYS A 139 18.92 -8.63 -12.60
N THR A 140 17.89 -9.36 -12.94
CA THR A 140 17.83 -10.83 -12.87
C THR A 140 18.50 -11.48 -14.07
N THR A 141 18.74 -12.79 -14.03
CA THR A 141 19.36 -13.55 -15.11
C THR A 141 18.54 -13.56 -16.40
N ASP A 142 17.22 -13.42 -16.31
CA ASP A 142 16.29 -13.29 -17.43
C ASP A 142 16.09 -11.84 -17.89
N GLY A 143 16.86 -10.90 -17.33
CA GLY A 143 16.90 -9.50 -17.74
C GLY A 143 15.83 -8.59 -17.11
N LYS A 144 14.98 -9.10 -16.24
CA LYS A 144 13.97 -8.32 -15.50
C LYS A 144 14.60 -7.54 -14.36
N GLN A 145 13.83 -6.63 -13.78
CA GLN A 145 14.19 -5.89 -12.57
C GLN A 145 13.55 -6.54 -11.34
N MET A 146 14.36 -6.81 -10.34
CA MET A 146 13.91 -7.33 -9.05
C MET A 146 14.18 -6.32 -7.96
N LEU A 147 13.14 -5.96 -7.22
CA LEU A 147 13.26 -5.13 -6.02
C LEU A 147 13.63 -6.00 -4.82
N THR A 148 14.65 -5.60 -4.09
CA THR A 148 15.03 -6.16 -2.78
C THR A 148 15.13 -5.05 -1.76
N TRP A 149 14.82 -5.35 -0.51
CA TRP A 149 15.01 -4.44 0.61
C TRP A 149 16.23 -4.88 1.41
N ILE A 150 17.14 -3.94 1.70
CA ILE A 150 18.28 -4.17 2.55
C ILE A 150 18.05 -3.45 3.86
N ILE A 151 18.07 -4.19 4.95
CA ILE A 151 17.97 -3.66 6.31
C ILE A 151 19.37 -3.68 6.92
N TYR A 152 19.97 -2.52 7.02
CA TYR A 152 21.26 -2.36 7.70
C TYR A 152 21.06 -2.29 9.22
N PRO A 153 21.97 -2.86 10.03
CA PRO A 153 21.91 -2.71 11.47
C PRO A 153 22.07 -1.24 11.89
N PRO A 154 21.66 -0.88 13.12
CA PRO A 154 22.03 0.41 13.70
C PRO A 154 23.55 0.62 13.65
N GLN A 155 23.97 1.87 13.44
CA GLN A 155 25.38 2.27 13.34
C GLN A 155 26.20 1.45 12.32
N PHE A 156 25.55 1.12 11.18
CA PHE A 156 26.18 0.37 10.11
C PHE A 156 27.47 1.04 9.61
N ASP A 157 28.56 0.28 9.60
CA ASP A 157 29.87 0.70 9.10
C ASP A 157 30.21 -0.07 7.80
N PRO A 158 30.22 0.58 6.62
CA PRO A 158 30.47 -0.11 5.35
C PRO A 158 31.89 -0.70 5.24
N SER A 159 32.81 -0.35 6.10
CA SER A 159 34.15 -0.95 6.16
C SER A 159 34.19 -2.33 6.83
N LYS A 160 33.13 -2.70 7.54
CA LYS A 160 33.02 -3.96 8.30
C LYS A 160 32.23 -5.01 7.52
N LYS A 161 32.46 -6.27 7.86
CA LYS A 161 31.67 -7.40 7.38
C LYS A 161 30.64 -7.79 8.44
N TYR A 162 29.41 -8.05 8.00
CA TYR A 162 28.30 -8.43 8.87
C TYR A 162 27.74 -9.80 8.44
N PRO A 163 27.27 -10.63 9.39
CA PRO A 163 26.43 -11.77 9.08
C PRO A 163 25.19 -11.27 8.33
N THR A 164 24.83 -11.97 7.25
CA THR A 164 23.68 -11.57 6.43
C THR A 164 22.63 -12.68 6.45
N LEU A 165 21.38 -12.31 6.73
CA LEU A 165 20.22 -13.17 6.61
C LEU A 165 19.48 -12.82 5.32
N LEU A 166 19.22 -13.84 4.50
CA LEU A 166 18.33 -13.70 3.36
C LEU A 166 16.93 -14.18 3.79
N TYR A 167 15.97 -13.24 3.84
CA TYR A 167 14.57 -13.57 4.00
C TYR A 167 13.87 -13.53 2.64
N ARG A 168 13.20 -14.60 2.29
CA ARG A 168 12.41 -14.72 1.08
C ARG A 168 11.00 -15.16 1.47
N ALA A 169 10.04 -14.28 1.25
CA ALA A 169 8.62 -14.59 1.34
C ALA A 169 8.08 -14.86 -0.06
N GLY A 170 7.11 -15.73 -0.13
CA GLY A 170 6.38 -16.07 -1.35
C GLY A 170 5.57 -17.33 -1.10
N GLY A 171 4.57 -17.51 -1.87
CA GLY A 171 3.73 -18.69 -1.89
C GLY A 171 3.19 -18.85 -3.30
N PRO A 172 2.51 -19.95 -3.63
CA PRO A 172 1.80 -20.09 -4.89
C PRO A 172 0.68 -19.07 -4.96
#